data_6424fdd1c6f9c74c73f22a1899421115
#
_entry.id   6424fdd1c6f9c74c73f22a1899421115
#
_cell.length_a   1.000
_cell.length_b   1.000
_cell.length_c   1.000
_cell.angle_alpha   90.00
_cell.angle_beta   90.00
_cell.angle_gamma   90.00
#
_symmetry.space_group_name_H-M   'P 1'
#
loop_
_entity.id
_entity.type
_entity.pdbx_description
1 polymer ?
#
loop_
_entity_poly.entity_id
_entity_poly.type
_entity_poly.pdbx_seq_one_letter_code
_entity_poly.pdbx_strand_id
1 'polypeptide(L)'
;MSAASFAVSTFLFHQFRLDREHLVDIAAHGFGAVEIFALRSHFDYSDPAAVSDLVEWLDDTRLELTAVHAPTAERLVDGVWTGNLSLASTDAAIRERAVAEVQLTLDLVRVVPFRTLVLHVGVPADIAAATDNDAGAARRSLDLIVPYAAACGVQVALEVQTNALSTPDALVGLIEDAADWPPAGICLDVGHARLLGDPVDAIETASGLIVASHVHDTRGSRDDHLVPYDGSIEWARALLAFQKVGYAGPWTFELAASVPAITTLARAAHARQRFEQCLGINDELMSQ
;
A
#
# COMPACT_ATOMS: atom_id res chain seq x y z
N MET A 1 -22.92 -8.56 3.46
CA MET A 1 -21.46 -8.19 3.55
C MET A 1 -21.08 -7.68 2.16
N SER A 2 -20.31 -6.60 2.04
CA SER A 2 -19.77 -6.17 0.74
C SER A 2 -18.87 -7.28 0.22
N ALA A 3 -18.92 -7.56 -1.10
CA ALA A 3 -17.99 -8.50 -1.71
C ALA A 3 -16.57 -8.02 -1.46
N ALA A 4 -15.61 -8.91 -1.15
CA ALA A 4 -14.23 -8.54 -0.97
C ALA A 4 -13.69 -7.90 -2.25
N SER A 5 -13.06 -6.76 -2.10
CA SER A 5 -12.45 -6.03 -3.22
C SER A 5 -10.99 -6.47 -3.37
N PHE A 6 -10.58 -6.82 -4.59
CA PHE A 6 -9.20 -7.19 -4.91
C PHE A 6 -8.59 -6.13 -5.83
N ALA A 7 -7.47 -5.57 -5.40
CA ALA A 7 -6.75 -4.54 -6.11
C ALA A 7 -5.33 -5.00 -6.48
N VAL A 8 -4.74 -4.36 -7.48
CA VAL A 8 -3.30 -4.47 -7.79
C VAL A 8 -2.67 -3.10 -7.59
N SER A 9 -1.54 -3.05 -6.89
CA SER A 9 -0.72 -1.83 -6.83
C SER A 9 0.05 -1.66 -8.15
N THR A 10 0.02 -0.44 -8.69
CA THR A 10 0.81 -0.10 -9.89
C THR A 10 2.31 -0.13 -9.62
N PHE A 11 2.73 -0.41 -8.38
CA PHE A 11 4.11 -0.77 -8.07
C PHE A 11 4.65 -1.89 -8.98
N LEU A 12 3.80 -2.81 -9.42
CA LEU A 12 4.13 -3.83 -10.42
C LEU A 12 4.82 -3.25 -11.67
N PHE A 13 4.50 -2.01 -12.03
CA PHE A 13 4.98 -1.32 -13.23
C PHE A 13 5.90 -0.15 -12.92
N HIS A 14 6.38 0.02 -11.68
CA HIS A 14 7.10 1.21 -11.20
C HIS A 14 8.35 1.57 -12.01
N GLN A 15 8.92 0.62 -12.75
CA GLN A 15 10.07 0.84 -13.65
C GLN A 15 9.68 1.56 -14.96
N PHE A 16 8.40 1.65 -15.27
CA PHE A 16 7.86 2.27 -16.47
C PHE A 16 6.98 3.47 -16.12
N ARG A 17 6.81 4.38 -17.06
CA ARG A 17 5.74 5.37 -16.96
C ARG A 17 4.40 4.66 -16.99
N LEU A 18 3.51 4.99 -16.07
CA LEU A 18 2.15 4.45 -16.06
C LEU A 18 1.44 4.87 -17.34
N ASP A 19 0.77 3.96 -17.98
CA ASP A 19 -0.05 4.17 -19.15
C ASP A 19 -1.36 3.37 -19.09
N ARG A 20 -2.23 3.60 -20.06
CA ARG A 20 -3.54 2.95 -20.16
C ARG A 20 -3.46 1.43 -20.22
N GLU A 21 -2.48 0.89 -20.94
CA GLU A 21 -2.37 -0.57 -21.16
C GLU A 21 -2.07 -1.31 -19.84
N HIS A 22 -1.35 -0.69 -18.91
CA HIS A 22 -1.13 -1.26 -17.58
C HIS A 22 -2.45 -1.47 -16.81
N LEU A 23 -3.38 -0.50 -16.89
CA LEU A 23 -4.69 -0.62 -16.24
C LEU A 23 -5.58 -1.62 -16.99
N VAL A 24 -5.53 -1.64 -18.32
CA VAL A 24 -6.22 -2.65 -19.15
C VAL A 24 -5.74 -4.05 -18.79
N ASP A 25 -4.45 -4.26 -18.61
CA ASP A 25 -3.89 -5.56 -18.21
C ASP A 25 -4.40 -5.98 -16.82
N ILE A 26 -4.44 -5.06 -15.84
CA ILE A 26 -5.01 -5.33 -14.51
C ILE A 26 -6.48 -5.77 -14.62
N ALA A 27 -7.30 -4.99 -15.34
CA ALA A 27 -8.72 -5.28 -15.53
C ALA A 27 -8.96 -6.60 -16.28
N ALA A 28 -8.18 -6.88 -17.33
CA ALA A 28 -8.27 -8.11 -18.12
C ALA A 28 -7.97 -9.38 -17.30
N HIS A 29 -7.17 -9.26 -16.23
CA HIS A 29 -6.92 -10.36 -15.28
C HIS A 29 -7.97 -10.46 -14.16
N GLY A 30 -9.07 -9.71 -14.27
CA GLY A 30 -10.24 -9.82 -13.40
C GLY A 30 -10.10 -9.12 -12.05
N PHE A 31 -9.16 -8.19 -11.90
CA PHE A 31 -9.13 -7.29 -10.75
C PHE A 31 -10.11 -6.13 -10.99
N GLY A 32 -10.87 -5.77 -9.96
CA GLY A 32 -11.87 -4.69 -10.03
C GLY A 32 -11.36 -3.36 -9.47
N ALA A 33 -10.17 -3.34 -8.91
CA ALA A 33 -9.63 -2.17 -8.26
C ALA A 33 -8.12 -2.04 -8.47
N VAL A 34 -7.60 -0.83 -8.22
CA VAL A 34 -6.19 -0.49 -8.35
C VAL A 34 -5.76 0.42 -7.20
N GLU A 35 -4.50 0.30 -6.82
CA GLU A 35 -3.78 1.29 -6.02
C GLU A 35 -2.74 1.97 -6.92
N ILE A 36 -2.65 3.29 -6.87
CA ILE A 36 -1.62 4.04 -7.57
C ILE A 36 -0.40 4.20 -6.67
N PHE A 37 0.74 3.70 -7.12
CA PHE A 37 2.03 3.97 -6.51
C PHE A 37 2.54 5.34 -6.98
N ALA A 38 2.52 6.33 -6.07
CA ALA A 38 2.88 7.70 -6.38
C ALA A 38 4.41 7.85 -6.42
N LEU A 39 4.96 7.80 -7.62
CA LEU A 39 6.38 8.01 -7.91
C LEU A 39 6.46 8.85 -9.19
N ARG A 40 7.07 10.03 -9.14
CA ARG A 40 7.05 10.98 -10.26
C ARG A 40 7.58 10.43 -11.59
N SER A 41 8.52 9.48 -11.56
CA SER A 41 9.00 8.79 -12.77
C SER A 41 8.01 7.74 -13.29
N HIS A 42 7.10 7.24 -12.44
CA HIS A 42 6.06 6.28 -12.79
C HIS A 42 4.73 6.99 -13.09
N PHE A 43 4.18 7.70 -12.12
CA PHE A 43 2.98 8.52 -12.24
C PHE A 43 3.26 9.91 -11.64
N ASP A 44 3.32 10.92 -12.52
CA ASP A 44 3.55 12.30 -12.07
C ASP A 44 2.24 12.94 -11.62
N TYR A 45 1.95 12.78 -10.35
CA TYR A 45 0.76 13.33 -9.70
C TYR A 45 0.73 14.87 -9.66
N SER A 46 1.82 15.54 -10.05
CA SER A 46 1.88 17.00 -10.18
C SER A 46 1.59 17.50 -11.59
N ASP A 47 1.54 16.61 -12.60
CA ASP A 47 1.23 16.94 -13.97
C ASP A 47 -0.28 16.82 -14.22
N PRO A 48 -1.00 17.93 -14.47
CA PRO A 48 -2.43 17.88 -14.75
C PRO A 48 -2.81 17.00 -15.95
N ALA A 49 -1.92 16.85 -16.92
CA ALA A 49 -2.16 15.98 -18.08
C ALA A 49 -2.15 14.51 -17.64
N ALA A 50 -1.14 14.08 -16.88
CA ALA A 50 -1.08 12.73 -16.35
C ALA A 50 -2.26 12.40 -15.44
N VAL A 51 -2.74 13.38 -14.65
CA VAL A 51 -3.93 13.21 -13.79
C VAL A 51 -5.20 13.08 -14.63
N SER A 52 -5.34 13.88 -15.70
CA SER A 52 -6.48 13.77 -16.64
C SER A 52 -6.49 12.42 -17.34
N ASP A 53 -5.34 11.96 -17.80
CA ASP A 53 -5.18 10.65 -18.45
C ASP A 53 -5.60 9.53 -17.49
N LEU A 54 -5.20 9.59 -16.22
CA LEU A 54 -5.60 8.60 -15.20
C LEU A 54 -7.12 8.53 -15.04
N VAL A 55 -7.82 9.68 -15.01
CA VAL A 55 -9.30 9.71 -14.93
C VAL A 55 -9.91 8.95 -16.11
N GLU A 56 -9.44 9.23 -17.34
CA GLU A 56 -9.94 8.56 -18.54
C GLU A 56 -9.66 7.05 -18.52
N TRP A 57 -8.47 6.63 -18.08
CA TRP A 57 -8.10 5.21 -18.02
C TRP A 57 -8.89 4.45 -16.98
N LEU A 58 -9.17 5.05 -15.81
CA LEU A 58 -10.01 4.44 -14.78
C LEU A 58 -11.46 4.27 -15.27
N ASP A 59 -12.01 5.27 -15.98
CA ASP A 59 -13.36 5.20 -16.56
C ASP A 59 -13.44 4.12 -17.65
N ASP A 60 -12.48 4.08 -18.56
CA ASP A 60 -12.38 3.09 -19.63
C ASP A 60 -12.29 1.65 -19.10
N THR A 61 -11.50 1.43 -18.07
CA THR A 61 -11.25 0.10 -17.49
C THR A 61 -12.23 -0.29 -16.42
N ARG A 62 -13.01 0.68 -15.88
CA ARG A 62 -13.91 0.51 -14.74
C ARG A 62 -13.22 0.02 -13.48
N LEU A 63 -11.93 0.31 -13.34
CA LEU A 63 -11.20 0.03 -12.12
C LEU A 63 -11.54 1.09 -11.05
N GLU A 64 -11.86 0.63 -9.84
CA GLU A 64 -11.99 1.53 -8.69
C GLU A 64 -10.59 1.89 -8.17
N LEU A 65 -10.28 3.18 -8.03
CA LEU A 65 -9.09 3.62 -7.30
C LEU A 65 -9.38 3.54 -5.80
N THR A 66 -8.88 2.51 -5.14
CA THR A 66 -9.13 2.29 -3.70
C THR A 66 -8.15 3.03 -2.82
N ALA A 67 -6.90 3.10 -3.23
CA ALA A 67 -5.83 3.73 -2.47
C ALA A 67 -4.79 4.39 -3.37
N VAL A 68 -4.07 5.32 -2.79
CA VAL A 68 -2.81 5.84 -3.33
C VAL A 68 -1.71 5.55 -2.32
N HIS A 69 -0.63 4.94 -2.78
CA HIS A 69 0.58 4.77 -2.00
C HIS A 69 1.42 6.04 -2.09
N ALA A 70 1.73 6.65 -0.97
CA ALA A 70 2.51 7.89 -0.91
C ALA A 70 3.95 7.67 -1.43
N PRO A 71 4.57 8.71 -2.01
CA PRO A 71 5.92 8.58 -2.54
C PRO A 71 6.95 8.38 -1.43
N THR A 72 7.83 7.41 -1.60
CA THR A 72 8.98 7.11 -0.72
C THR A 72 10.30 7.66 -1.26
N ALA A 73 10.31 8.03 -2.53
CA ALA A 73 11.41 8.68 -3.23
C ALA A 73 10.86 9.61 -4.32
N GLU A 74 11.67 10.55 -4.79
CA GLU A 74 11.24 11.45 -5.86
C GLU A 74 11.17 10.74 -7.21
N ARG A 75 12.15 9.88 -7.50
CA ARG A 75 12.26 9.20 -8.81
C ARG A 75 12.99 7.86 -8.71
N LEU A 76 12.72 7.01 -9.69
CA LEU A 76 13.55 5.88 -10.08
C LEU A 76 14.24 6.23 -11.39
N VAL A 77 15.58 6.25 -11.41
CA VAL A 77 16.38 6.56 -12.60
C VAL A 77 17.39 5.43 -12.81
N ASP A 78 17.33 4.77 -13.96
CA ASP A 78 18.20 3.63 -14.31
C ASP A 78 18.24 2.54 -13.22
N GLY A 79 17.08 2.26 -12.61
CA GLY A 79 16.95 1.27 -11.53
C GLY A 79 17.45 1.74 -10.15
N VAL A 80 17.81 3.02 -10.00
CA VAL A 80 18.28 3.60 -8.73
C VAL A 80 17.23 4.57 -8.18
N TRP A 81 16.81 4.34 -6.95
CA TRP A 81 15.92 5.25 -6.22
C TRP A 81 16.69 6.52 -5.85
N THR A 82 16.14 7.68 -6.18
CA THR A 82 16.77 8.99 -5.96
C THR A 82 15.83 9.94 -5.26
N GLY A 83 16.37 10.85 -4.44
CA GLY A 83 15.60 11.83 -3.71
C GLY A 83 14.78 11.17 -2.58
N ASN A 84 15.45 10.66 -1.56
CA ASN A 84 14.79 10.06 -0.39
C ASN A 84 13.74 11.01 0.22
N LEU A 85 12.54 10.51 0.46
CA LEU A 85 11.40 11.20 1.05
C LEU A 85 11.02 10.55 2.38
N SER A 86 11.91 10.68 3.38
CA SER A 86 11.65 10.12 4.71
C SER A 86 10.89 11.11 5.61
N LEU A 87 9.71 10.71 6.06
CA LEU A 87 8.90 11.43 7.04
C LEU A 87 9.54 11.41 8.44
N ALA A 88 10.40 10.45 8.69
CA ALA A 88 11.08 10.24 9.96
C ALA A 88 12.54 10.75 9.95
N SER A 89 12.92 11.56 8.96
CA SER A 89 14.27 12.11 8.90
C SER A 89 14.47 13.24 9.91
N THR A 90 15.62 13.21 10.61
CA THR A 90 16.07 14.33 11.46
C THR A 90 16.52 15.53 10.62
N ASP A 91 16.89 15.31 9.34
CA ASP A 91 17.12 16.39 8.38
C ASP A 91 15.79 17.06 8.03
N ALA A 92 15.64 18.32 8.46
CA ALA A 92 14.41 19.08 8.26
C ALA A 92 14.09 19.29 6.78
N ALA A 93 15.08 19.47 5.91
CA ALA A 93 14.85 19.70 4.49
C ALA A 93 14.32 18.44 3.78
N ILE A 94 14.82 17.25 4.14
CA ILE A 94 14.29 15.97 3.64
C ILE A 94 12.85 15.79 4.12
N ARG A 95 12.61 15.98 5.41
CA ARG A 95 11.30 15.79 6.02
C ARG A 95 10.25 16.74 5.46
N GLU A 96 10.57 18.04 5.32
CA GLU A 96 9.65 19.04 4.77
C GLU A 96 9.28 18.74 3.33
N ARG A 97 10.23 18.29 2.51
CA ARG A 97 9.95 17.82 1.15
C ARG A 97 9.05 16.60 1.16
N ALA A 98 9.30 15.62 2.03
CA ALA A 98 8.47 14.43 2.14
C ALA A 98 7.02 14.78 2.50
N VAL A 99 6.81 15.67 3.49
CA VAL A 99 5.48 16.16 3.87
C VAL A 99 4.81 16.87 2.68
N ALA A 100 5.53 17.74 1.97
CA ALA A 100 4.99 18.48 0.82
C ALA A 100 4.57 17.53 -0.32
N GLU A 101 5.38 16.51 -0.63
CA GLU A 101 5.06 15.52 -1.66
C GLU A 101 3.83 14.67 -1.27
N VAL A 102 3.70 14.30 0.00
CA VAL A 102 2.52 13.58 0.50
C VAL A 102 1.26 14.46 0.39
N GLN A 103 1.34 15.74 0.76
CA GLN A 103 0.20 16.66 0.63
C GLN A 103 -0.20 16.87 -0.83
N LEU A 104 0.78 17.00 -1.74
CA LEU A 104 0.52 17.11 -3.17
C LEU A 104 -0.14 15.82 -3.72
N THR A 105 0.28 14.66 -3.23
CA THR A 105 -0.37 13.39 -3.58
C THR A 105 -1.81 13.33 -3.07
N LEU A 106 -2.10 13.83 -1.87
CA LEU A 106 -3.45 13.92 -1.33
C LEU A 106 -4.36 14.84 -2.16
N ASP A 107 -3.80 15.90 -2.76
CA ASP A 107 -4.58 16.81 -3.62
C ASP A 107 -5.18 16.14 -4.86
N LEU A 108 -4.66 14.97 -5.28
CA LEU A 108 -5.25 14.13 -6.33
C LEU A 108 -6.73 13.81 -6.06
N VAL A 109 -7.13 13.66 -4.78
CA VAL A 109 -8.51 13.30 -4.43
C VAL A 109 -9.55 14.27 -4.97
N ARG A 110 -9.15 15.52 -5.23
CA ARG A 110 -10.02 16.56 -5.80
C ARG A 110 -10.42 16.29 -7.25
N VAL A 111 -9.64 15.46 -7.95
CA VAL A 111 -9.84 15.11 -9.37
C VAL A 111 -10.17 13.63 -9.51
N VAL A 112 -9.42 12.77 -8.83
CA VAL A 112 -9.59 11.32 -8.84
C VAL A 112 -9.92 10.87 -7.41
N PRO A 113 -11.19 10.58 -7.09
CA PRO A 113 -11.57 10.15 -5.73
C PRO A 113 -10.90 8.84 -5.33
N PHE A 114 -10.34 8.80 -4.13
CA PHE A 114 -9.84 7.59 -3.46
C PHE A 114 -10.07 7.71 -1.96
N ARG A 115 -10.00 6.58 -1.23
CA ARG A 115 -10.39 6.53 0.19
C ARG A 115 -9.20 6.47 1.15
N THR A 116 -8.10 5.88 0.72
CA THR A 116 -6.98 5.55 1.59
C THR A 116 -5.66 6.05 1.02
N LEU A 117 -4.84 6.69 1.85
CA LEU A 117 -3.44 6.96 1.57
C LEU A 117 -2.58 5.99 2.37
N VAL A 118 -1.87 5.10 1.69
CA VAL A 118 -0.87 4.24 2.32
C VAL A 118 0.43 5.05 2.50
N LEU A 119 1.04 4.94 3.68
CA LEU A 119 2.13 5.81 4.08
C LEU A 119 3.20 5.07 4.88
N HIS A 120 4.45 5.12 4.42
CA HIS A 120 5.60 4.68 5.22
C HIS A 120 5.91 5.70 6.33
N VAL A 121 6.05 5.23 7.57
CA VAL A 121 6.44 6.10 8.70
C VAL A 121 7.93 6.42 8.64
N GLY A 122 8.74 5.47 8.22
CA GLY A 122 10.19 5.60 8.08
C GLY A 122 10.70 4.87 6.85
N VAL A 123 11.97 4.54 6.85
CA VAL A 123 12.69 3.85 5.77
C VAL A 123 13.01 2.42 6.20
N PRO A 124 12.94 1.40 5.32
CA PRO A 124 13.39 0.04 5.65
C PRO A 124 14.78 0.04 6.30
N ALA A 125 14.97 -0.77 7.35
CA ALA A 125 16.15 -0.72 8.20
C ALA A 125 17.47 -1.05 7.47
N ASP A 126 17.39 -1.86 6.43
CA ASP A 126 18.55 -2.30 5.62
C ASP A 126 19.10 -1.22 4.68
N ILE A 127 18.29 -0.19 4.38
CA ILE A 127 18.69 0.95 3.52
C ILE A 127 18.65 2.29 4.23
N ALA A 128 18.24 2.34 5.51
CA ALA A 128 18.10 3.57 6.27
C ALA A 128 19.44 4.24 6.53
N ALA A 129 19.52 5.56 6.34
CA ALA A 129 20.63 6.38 6.80
C ALA A 129 20.51 6.67 8.31
N ALA A 130 21.60 7.11 8.93
CA ALA A 130 21.63 7.43 10.36
C ALA A 130 20.66 8.58 10.75
N THR A 131 20.25 9.38 9.81
CA THR A 131 19.29 10.48 9.99
C THR A 131 17.83 10.04 9.88
N ASP A 132 17.59 8.83 9.39
CA ASP A 132 16.24 8.30 9.19
C ASP A 132 15.73 7.58 10.45
N ASN A 133 14.43 7.30 10.46
CA ASN A 133 13.75 6.52 11.51
C ASN A 133 13.81 7.17 12.91
N ASP A 134 13.74 8.50 13.01
CA ASP A 134 13.54 9.22 14.26
C ASP A 134 12.06 9.36 14.61
N ALA A 135 11.65 8.85 15.77
CA ALA A 135 10.25 8.83 16.19
C ALA A 135 9.66 10.25 16.37
N GLY A 136 10.46 11.20 16.89
CA GLY A 136 10.01 12.58 17.05
C GLY A 136 9.83 13.29 15.71
N ALA A 137 10.69 13.01 14.72
CA ALA A 137 10.55 13.52 13.37
C ALA A 137 9.30 12.94 12.69
N ALA A 138 9.10 11.62 12.80
CA ALA A 138 7.92 10.93 12.29
C ALA A 138 6.62 11.57 12.86
N ARG A 139 6.54 11.73 14.17
CA ARG A 139 5.38 12.34 14.83
C ARG A 139 5.09 13.74 14.29
N ARG A 140 6.09 14.61 14.17
CA ARG A 140 5.92 15.96 13.62
C ARG A 140 5.39 15.96 12.18
N SER A 141 5.82 15.02 11.36
CA SER A 141 5.32 14.88 9.99
C SER A 141 3.87 14.41 9.96
N LEU A 142 3.55 13.40 10.76
CA LEU A 142 2.20 12.83 10.82
C LEU A 142 1.18 13.81 11.44
N ASP A 143 1.60 14.66 12.40
CA ASP A 143 0.76 15.73 12.94
C ASP A 143 0.33 16.76 11.87
N LEU A 144 1.06 16.86 10.76
CA LEU A 144 0.68 17.70 9.60
C LEU A 144 -0.15 16.92 8.57
N ILE A 145 0.20 15.65 8.33
CA ILE A 145 -0.38 14.84 7.25
C ILE A 145 -1.76 14.30 7.63
N VAL A 146 -1.91 13.72 8.83
CA VAL A 146 -3.17 13.03 9.20
C VAL A 146 -4.37 13.98 9.22
N PRO A 147 -4.28 15.19 9.83
CA PRO A 147 -5.38 16.16 9.74
C PRO A 147 -5.62 16.67 8.32
N TYR A 148 -4.57 16.83 7.51
CA TYR A 148 -4.71 17.26 6.12
C TYR A 148 -5.44 16.22 5.27
N ALA A 149 -5.09 14.94 5.41
CA ALA A 149 -5.77 13.83 4.74
C ALA A 149 -7.25 13.78 5.10
N ALA A 150 -7.55 13.87 6.40
CA ALA A 150 -8.94 13.88 6.87
C ALA A 150 -9.75 15.07 6.33
N ALA A 151 -9.14 16.26 6.21
CA ALA A 151 -9.77 17.42 5.58
C ALA A 151 -10.04 17.21 4.08
N CYS A 152 -9.28 16.35 3.43
CA CYS A 152 -9.50 15.89 2.06
C CYS A 152 -10.51 14.72 1.97
N GLY A 153 -11.00 14.19 3.10
CA GLY A 153 -11.88 13.02 3.13
C GLY A 153 -11.15 11.69 2.91
N VAL A 154 -9.82 11.66 3.09
CA VAL A 154 -8.94 10.49 2.91
C VAL A 154 -8.48 9.99 4.27
N GLN A 155 -8.51 8.67 4.47
CA GLN A 155 -7.96 8.02 5.66
C GLN A 155 -6.49 7.63 5.43
N VAL A 156 -5.62 7.97 6.38
CA VAL A 156 -4.23 7.50 6.38
C VAL A 156 -4.15 6.08 6.90
N ALA A 157 -3.45 5.22 6.17
CA ALA A 157 -3.08 3.87 6.57
C ALA A 157 -1.55 3.79 6.71
N LEU A 158 -1.06 3.73 7.95
CA LEU A 158 0.37 3.59 8.24
C LEU A 158 0.80 2.16 7.95
N GLU A 159 1.81 2.01 7.10
CA GLU A 159 2.20 0.68 6.63
C GLU A 159 3.16 -0.01 7.59
N VAL A 160 2.89 -1.30 7.84
CA VAL A 160 3.83 -2.19 8.50
C VAL A 160 5.06 -2.35 7.61
N GLN A 161 6.24 -1.98 8.12
CA GLN A 161 7.49 -1.97 7.37
C GLN A 161 8.64 -2.48 8.25
N THR A 162 9.73 -2.92 7.63
CA THR A 162 10.91 -3.53 8.28
C THR A 162 11.82 -2.50 8.97
N ASN A 163 11.23 -1.64 9.80
CA ASN A 163 11.95 -0.71 10.67
C ASN A 163 11.28 -0.61 12.05
N ALA A 164 11.99 -0.06 13.03
CA ALA A 164 11.51 -0.02 14.42
C ALA A 164 10.28 0.88 14.66
N LEU A 165 9.99 1.84 13.75
CA LEU A 165 8.83 2.73 13.86
C LEU A 165 7.56 2.14 13.26
N SER A 166 7.69 1.09 12.44
CA SER A 166 6.63 0.54 11.61
C SER A 166 6.36 -0.93 11.90
N THR A 167 6.81 -1.46 13.04
CA THR A 167 6.32 -2.76 13.52
C THR A 167 4.84 -2.65 13.91
N PRO A 168 4.06 -3.73 13.91
CA PRO A 168 2.64 -3.69 14.32
C PRO A 168 2.44 -2.99 15.68
N ASP A 169 3.20 -3.38 16.70
CA ASP A 169 3.12 -2.77 18.03
C ASP A 169 3.47 -1.27 18.02
N ALA A 170 4.50 -0.87 17.26
CA ALA A 170 4.91 0.53 17.18
C ALA A 170 3.83 1.39 16.50
N LEU A 171 3.18 0.89 15.45
CA LEU A 171 2.10 1.60 14.76
C LEU A 171 0.83 1.69 15.61
N VAL A 172 0.48 0.61 16.32
CA VAL A 172 -0.64 0.63 17.29
C VAL A 172 -0.37 1.69 18.36
N GLY A 173 0.78 1.64 19.02
CA GLY A 173 1.16 2.63 20.02
C GLY A 173 1.16 4.07 19.50
N LEU A 174 1.68 4.28 18.29
CA LEU A 174 1.71 5.60 17.65
C LEU A 174 0.31 6.18 17.41
N ILE A 175 -0.64 5.33 16.97
CA ILE A 175 -2.04 5.74 16.73
C ILE A 175 -2.76 5.98 18.07
N GLU A 176 -2.59 5.11 19.06
CA GLU A 176 -3.22 5.23 20.37
C GLU A 176 -2.72 6.45 21.16
N ASP A 177 -1.42 6.78 21.05
CA ASP A 177 -0.82 7.97 21.67
C ASP A 177 -1.22 9.28 20.96
N ALA A 178 -1.88 9.20 19.83
CA ALA A 178 -2.28 10.33 19.00
C ALA A 178 -3.77 10.67 19.14
N ALA A 179 -4.25 10.86 20.37
CA ALA A 179 -5.66 11.08 20.68
C ALA A 179 -6.32 12.26 19.95
N ASP A 180 -5.51 13.23 19.49
CA ASP A 180 -5.99 14.42 18.75
C ASP A 180 -6.05 14.19 17.23
N TRP A 181 -5.61 13.03 16.74
CA TRP A 181 -5.69 12.75 15.31
C TRP A 181 -7.11 12.37 14.89
N PRO A 182 -7.54 12.79 13.70
CA PRO A 182 -8.63 12.12 13.00
C PRO A 182 -8.32 10.60 12.85
N PRO A 183 -9.33 9.77 12.62
CA PRO A 183 -9.12 8.33 12.49
C PRO A 183 -8.05 7.99 11.45
N ALA A 184 -6.95 7.43 11.93
CA ALA A 184 -5.91 6.79 11.11
C ALA A 184 -5.98 5.27 11.34
N GLY A 185 -5.41 4.49 10.43
CA GLY A 185 -5.35 3.05 10.54
C GLY A 185 -4.01 2.49 10.09
N ILE A 186 -3.97 1.18 9.97
CA ILE A 186 -2.79 0.42 9.57
C ILE A 186 -3.04 -0.21 8.20
N CYS A 187 -2.09 -0.05 7.28
CA CYS A 187 -1.93 -0.93 6.14
C CYS A 187 -1.10 -2.12 6.59
N LEU A 188 -1.73 -3.28 6.72
CA LEU A 188 -1.01 -4.48 7.11
C LEU A 188 -0.38 -5.11 5.87
N ASP A 189 0.94 -4.90 5.70
CA ASP A 189 1.72 -5.60 4.71
C ASP A 189 2.12 -6.98 5.24
N VAL A 190 1.63 -8.04 4.57
CA VAL A 190 1.81 -9.42 5.02
C VAL A 190 3.23 -9.92 4.76
N GLY A 191 3.88 -9.45 3.69
CA GLY A 191 5.26 -9.77 3.37
C GLY A 191 6.22 -9.16 4.38
N HIS A 192 6.04 -7.87 4.71
CA HIS A 192 6.83 -7.20 5.74
C HIS A 192 6.58 -7.80 7.13
N ALA A 193 5.34 -8.13 7.47
CA ALA A 193 5.02 -8.84 8.70
C ALA A 193 5.75 -10.19 8.77
N ARG A 194 5.88 -10.92 7.65
CA ARG A 194 6.63 -12.17 7.56
C ARG A 194 8.14 -11.99 7.79
N LEU A 195 8.70 -10.85 7.37
CA LEU A 195 10.11 -10.52 7.63
C LEU A 195 10.34 -10.13 9.10
N LEU A 196 9.34 -9.58 9.77
CA LEU A 196 9.39 -9.22 11.19
C LEU A 196 9.09 -10.42 12.10
N GLY A 197 8.30 -11.41 11.63
CA GLY A 197 7.92 -12.57 12.45
C GLY A 197 6.80 -13.42 11.85
N ASP A 198 5.82 -13.78 12.67
CA ASP A 198 4.59 -14.48 12.22
C ASP A 198 3.55 -13.45 11.77
N PRO A 199 3.09 -13.46 10.50
CA PRO A 199 2.02 -12.58 10.04
C PRO A 199 0.72 -12.68 10.85
N VAL A 200 0.42 -13.83 11.44
CA VAL A 200 -0.78 -13.99 12.30
C VAL A 200 -0.67 -13.11 13.53
N ASP A 201 0.49 -13.10 14.19
CA ASP A 201 0.70 -12.25 15.38
C ASP A 201 0.59 -10.77 15.00
N ALA A 202 1.13 -10.37 13.84
CA ALA A 202 1.03 -9.00 13.33
C ALA A 202 -0.44 -8.58 13.09
N ILE A 203 -1.24 -9.45 12.47
CA ILE A 203 -2.67 -9.22 12.20
C ILE A 203 -3.45 -9.10 13.51
N GLU A 204 -3.19 -9.99 14.47
CA GLU A 204 -3.87 -9.97 15.77
C GLU A 204 -3.48 -8.74 16.59
N THR A 205 -2.21 -8.33 16.57
CA THR A 205 -1.71 -7.10 17.22
C THR A 205 -2.40 -5.85 16.67
N ALA A 206 -2.54 -5.75 15.34
CA ALA A 206 -3.17 -4.59 14.68
C ALA A 206 -4.71 -4.67 14.63
N SER A 207 -5.32 -5.61 15.37
CA SER A 207 -6.77 -5.82 15.36
C SER A 207 -7.55 -4.53 15.64
N GLY A 208 -8.59 -4.28 14.84
CA GLY A 208 -9.43 -3.07 14.94
C GLY A 208 -8.83 -1.82 14.30
N LEU A 209 -7.55 -1.83 13.91
CA LEU A 209 -6.89 -0.70 13.26
C LEU A 209 -6.55 -0.98 11.78
N ILE A 210 -6.69 -2.22 11.29
CA ILE A 210 -6.38 -2.57 9.90
C ILE A 210 -7.44 -2.00 8.96
N VAL A 211 -7.07 -1.06 8.10
CA VAL A 211 -7.95 -0.40 7.13
C VAL A 211 -7.54 -0.69 5.68
N ALA A 212 -6.30 -1.13 5.46
CA ALA A 212 -5.78 -1.56 4.17
C ALA A 212 -4.87 -2.78 4.35
N SER A 213 -4.58 -3.49 3.29
CA SER A 213 -3.60 -4.57 3.31
C SER A 213 -2.79 -4.60 2.02
N HIS A 214 -1.49 -4.86 2.13
CA HIS A 214 -0.67 -5.31 1.02
C HIS A 214 -0.43 -6.81 1.12
N VAL A 215 -0.68 -7.51 0.02
CA VAL A 215 -0.51 -8.95 -0.05
C VAL A 215 0.54 -9.31 -1.09
N HIS A 216 1.67 -9.74 -0.61
CA HIS A 216 2.73 -10.34 -1.39
C HIS A 216 3.44 -11.41 -0.55
N ASP A 217 4.16 -12.29 -1.18
CA ASP A 217 4.91 -13.35 -0.51
C ASP A 217 6.40 -13.03 -0.48
N THR A 218 7.10 -13.68 0.45
CA THR A 218 8.56 -13.61 0.58
C THR A 218 9.11 -14.96 0.99
N ARG A 219 10.39 -15.22 0.67
CA ARG A 219 11.11 -16.39 1.16
C ARG A 219 11.58 -16.25 2.61
N GLY A 220 11.25 -15.11 3.26
CA GLY A 220 11.51 -14.86 4.69
C GLY A 220 12.89 -14.27 5.00
N SER A 221 13.65 -13.84 4.00
CA SER A 221 14.98 -13.24 4.19
C SER A 221 15.18 -11.89 3.49
N ARG A 222 14.32 -11.55 2.56
CA ARG A 222 14.32 -10.30 1.81
C ARG A 222 12.90 -9.92 1.46
N ASP A 223 12.71 -8.65 1.20
CA ASP A 223 11.48 -8.13 0.63
C ASP A 223 11.43 -8.47 -0.87
N ASP A 224 10.79 -9.62 -1.16
CA ASP A 224 10.80 -10.21 -2.51
C ASP A 224 9.61 -9.77 -3.36
N HIS A 225 8.53 -9.26 -2.76
CA HIS A 225 7.25 -8.93 -3.42
C HIS A 225 6.75 -10.02 -4.38
N LEU A 226 6.84 -11.30 -3.97
CA LEU A 226 6.39 -12.44 -4.76
C LEU A 226 4.87 -12.52 -4.81
N VAL A 227 4.35 -13.17 -5.84
CA VAL A 227 2.93 -13.54 -5.87
C VAL A 227 2.62 -14.45 -4.67
N PRO A 228 1.49 -14.24 -3.95
CA PRO A 228 1.06 -15.12 -2.87
C PRO A 228 1.11 -16.60 -3.26
N TYR A 229 1.62 -17.44 -2.36
CA TYR A 229 1.93 -18.87 -2.49
C TYR A 229 3.24 -19.21 -3.23
N ASP A 230 4.04 -18.23 -3.65
CA ASP A 230 5.35 -18.47 -4.25
C ASP A 230 6.51 -18.38 -3.24
N GLY A 231 6.21 -18.04 -2.01
CA GLY A 231 7.15 -17.86 -0.91
C GLY A 231 6.90 -18.81 0.25
N SER A 232 7.02 -18.27 1.47
CA SER A 232 6.99 -19.03 2.72
C SER A 232 5.80 -18.69 3.63
N ILE A 233 4.87 -17.82 3.19
CA ILE A 233 3.73 -17.43 3.99
C ILE A 233 2.65 -18.51 3.97
N GLU A 234 2.17 -18.89 5.15
CA GLU A 234 1.04 -19.81 5.31
C GLU A 234 -0.29 -19.07 5.13
N TRP A 235 -0.65 -18.77 3.85
CA TRP A 235 -1.77 -17.91 3.50
C TRP A 235 -3.10 -18.32 4.11
N ALA A 236 -3.38 -19.60 4.25
CA ALA A 236 -4.63 -20.07 4.88
C ALA A 236 -4.73 -19.58 6.35
N ARG A 237 -3.61 -19.57 7.09
CA ARG A 237 -3.56 -19.07 8.47
C ARG A 237 -3.72 -17.54 8.50
N ALA A 238 -3.00 -16.82 7.62
CA ALA A 238 -3.08 -15.36 7.54
C ALA A 238 -4.50 -14.89 7.18
N LEU A 239 -5.13 -15.48 6.15
CA LEU A 239 -6.49 -15.16 5.75
C LEU A 239 -7.52 -15.42 6.86
N LEU A 240 -7.36 -16.54 7.58
CA LEU A 240 -8.22 -16.83 8.74
C LEU A 240 -8.02 -15.80 9.87
N ALA A 241 -6.80 -15.34 10.11
CA ALA A 241 -6.53 -14.29 11.10
C ALA A 241 -7.21 -12.97 10.70
N PHE A 242 -7.12 -12.54 9.45
CA PHE A 242 -7.85 -11.37 8.93
C PHE A 242 -9.38 -11.49 9.11
N GLN A 243 -9.95 -12.68 8.84
CA GLN A 243 -11.38 -12.91 9.08
C GLN A 243 -11.74 -12.78 10.57
N LYS A 244 -10.91 -13.34 11.46
CA LYS A 244 -11.13 -13.29 12.92
C LYS A 244 -11.10 -11.87 13.47
N VAL A 245 -10.22 -11.00 12.95
CA VAL A 245 -10.16 -9.60 13.36
C VAL A 245 -11.19 -8.72 12.64
N GLY A 246 -12.01 -9.31 11.75
CA GLY A 246 -13.10 -8.61 11.07
C GLY A 246 -12.63 -7.67 9.94
N TYR A 247 -11.48 -7.93 9.32
CA TYR A 247 -11.00 -7.12 8.20
C TYR A 247 -11.98 -7.18 7.02
N ALA A 248 -12.35 -6.00 6.51
CA ALA A 248 -13.29 -5.84 5.41
C ALA A 248 -12.77 -4.86 4.32
N GLY A 249 -11.51 -4.49 4.40
CA GLY A 249 -10.85 -3.61 3.41
C GLY A 249 -10.44 -4.35 2.13
N PRO A 250 -9.87 -3.63 1.17
CA PRO A 250 -9.39 -4.21 -0.08
C PRO A 250 -8.14 -5.08 0.13
N TRP A 251 -8.02 -6.15 -0.65
CA TRP A 251 -6.81 -6.98 -0.74
C TRP A 251 -5.96 -6.46 -1.89
N THR A 252 -4.94 -5.67 -1.59
CA THR A 252 -4.08 -5.05 -2.59
C THR A 252 -2.84 -5.90 -2.85
N PHE A 253 -2.74 -6.45 -4.04
CA PHE A 253 -1.56 -7.19 -4.49
C PHE A 253 -0.45 -6.20 -4.85
N GLU A 254 0.56 -6.10 -4.00
CA GLU A 254 1.74 -5.28 -4.22
C GLU A 254 2.92 -6.16 -4.64
N LEU A 255 3.14 -6.27 -5.93
CA LEU A 255 4.01 -7.27 -6.53
C LEU A 255 5.18 -6.65 -7.29
N ALA A 256 6.34 -7.33 -7.27
CA ALA A 256 7.45 -7.00 -8.14
C ALA A 256 7.45 -7.87 -9.40
N ALA A 257 7.72 -7.26 -10.56
CA ALA A 257 7.84 -8.00 -11.81
C ALA A 257 9.24 -8.62 -11.95
N SER A 258 9.39 -9.89 -11.58
CA SER A 258 10.60 -10.68 -11.87
C SER A 258 10.56 -11.37 -13.24
N VAL A 259 9.40 -11.34 -13.90
CA VAL A 259 9.07 -11.83 -15.26
C VAL A 259 8.18 -10.77 -15.91
N PRO A 260 7.81 -10.87 -17.20
CA PRO A 260 6.87 -9.92 -17.80
C PRO A 260 5.63 -9.71 -16.92
N ALA A 261 5.23 -8.47 -16.71
CA ALA A 261 4.16 -8.11 -15.78
C ALA A 261 2.85 -8.87 -16.03
N ILE A 262 2.52 -9.14 -17.31
CA ILE A 262 1.35 -9.95 -17.69
C ILE A 262 1.39 -11.37 -17.12
N THR A 263 2.58 -11.97 -17.03
CA THR A 263 2.76 -13.29 -16.40
C THR A 263 2.58 -13.21 -14.89
N THR A 264 3.05 -12.13 -14.28
CA THR A 264 2.85 -11.88 -12.84
C THR A 264 1.35 -11.67 -12.55
N LEU A 265 0.63 -10.88 -13.38
CA LEU A 265 -0.81 -10.68 -13.26
C LEU A 265 -1.61 -11.98 -13.41
N ALA A 266 -1.27 -12.84 -14.36
CA ALA A 266 -1.93 -14.14 -14.53
C ALA A 266 -1.78 -15.02 -13.28
N ARG A 267 -0.58 -15.03 -12.66
CA ARG A 267 -0.34 -15.74 -11.39
C ARG A 267 -1.07 -15.10 -10.22
N ALA A 268 -1.09 -13.77 -10.16
CA ALA A 268 -1.84 -13.02 -9.15
C ALA A 268 -3.35 -13.30 -9.23
N ALA A 269 -3.92 -13.37 -10.44
CA ALA A 269 -5.32 -13.75 -10.65
C ALA A 269 -5.62 -15.17 -10.12
N HIS A 270 -4.68 -16.12 -10.31
CA HIS A 270 -4.82 -17.45 -9.74
C HIS A 270 -4.72 -17.44 -8.20
N ALA A 271 -3.80 -16.66 -7.63
CA ALA A 271 -3.68 -16.48 -6.18
C ALA A 271 -4.97 -15.84 -5.59
N ARG A 272 -5.55 -14.84 -6.28
CA ARG A 272 -6.84 -14.24 -5.92
C ARG A 272 -7.95 -15.28 -5.83
N GLN A 273 -8.09 -16.16 -6.83
CA GLN A 273 -9.09 -17.23 -6.80
C GLN A 273 -8.95 -18.15 -5.57
N ARG A 274 -7.71 -18.44 -5.16
CA ARG A 274 -7.44 -19.19 -3.93
C ARG A 274 -7.83 -18.42 -2.67
N PHE A 275 -7.62 -17.10 -2.64
CA PHE A 275 -8.11 -16.23 -1.57
C PHE A 275 -9.63 -16.27 -1.49
N GLU A 276 -10.32 -16.09 -2.63
CA GLU A 276 -11.78 -16.17 -2.72
C GLU A 276 -12.32 -17.48 -2.15
N GLN A 277 -11.69 -18.61 -2.48
CA GLN A 277 -12.04 -19.93 -1.94
C GLN A 277 -11.83 -20.00 -0.42
N CYS A 278 -10.66 -19.55 0.07
CA CYS A 278 -10.37 -19.56 1.51
C CYS A 278 -11.32 -18.65 2.31
N LEU A 279 -11.72 -17.52 1.73
CA LEU A 279 -12.62 -16.55 2.36
C LEU A 279 -14.11 -16.92 2.23
N GLY A 280 -14.45 -18.00 1.49
CA GLY A 280 -15.83 -18.46 1.28
C GLY A 280 -16.66 -17.58 0.33
N ILE A 281 -16.01 -16.70 -0.46
CA ILE A 281 -16.71 -15.71 -1.30
C ILE A 281 -17.47 -16.38 -2.44
N ASN A 282 -16.98 -17.49 -2.99
CA ASN A 282 -17.60 -18.19 -4.11
C ASN A 282 -18.79 -19.09 -3.71
N ASP A 283 -18.90 -19.51 -2.45
CA ASP A 283 -20.00 -20.35 -1.97
C ASP A 283 -21.33 -19.57 -1.87
N GLU A 284 -21.28 -18.26 -1.64
CA GLU A 284 -22.46 -17.39 -1.58
C GLU A 284 -23.07 -17.11 -2.98
N LEU A 285 -22.24 -17.10 -4.03
CA LEU A 285 -22.72 -16.89 -5.42
C LEU A 285 -23.39 -18.13 -6.02
N MET A 286 -23.08 -19.32 -5.52
CA MET A 286 -23.69 -20.58 -5.98
C MET A 286 -24.97 -20.93 -5.22
N SER A 287 -25.29 -20.21 -4.15
CA SER A 287 -26.47 -20.42 -3.30
C SER A 287 -27.63 -19.43 -3.52
N GLN A 288 -27.50 -18.54 -4.51
CA GLN A 288 -28.57 -17.65 -5.00
C GLN A 288 -29.03 -18.06 -6.40
#